data_cc36791f660e0ce76c96898765c14086
#
_entry.id   cc36791f660e0ce76c96898765c14086
#
_cell.length_a   1.000
_cell.length_b   1.000
_cell.length_c   1.000
_cell.angle_alpha   90.00
_cell.angle_beta   90.00
_cell.angle_gamma   90.00
#
_symmetry.space_group_name_H-M   'P 1'
#
loop_
_entity.id
_entity.type
_entity.pdbx_description
1 polymer ?
#
loop_
_entity_poly.entity_id
_entity_poly.type
_entity_poly.pdbx_seq_one_letter_code
_entity_poly.pdbx_strand_id
1 'polypeptide(L)'
;MSKDPVVKLKKHVEHIRSKKCVYTVDVGGTRNPENHSIVIENAGRTYVDNPRVRANGKSDWFDAKTMIADTVRGFRTDAEKAIALLYLFEGTRFQRSNVDRHSCNAVALLGSYGYGICGHSAAAQSALAKKAGLKSRYWEINHHTVTEVFFDGAWHMLDANVPVFYLKRDNWTIASIADLEEDPDLVGRTSLCAGRNLAAHQPWFATKEYHRAYPTQSAPAMADRSLGYSLKPFERFERFWKPVSFKYHDQANTPAAPKRYANGRFIYEPDLAKASPLDWLRNAHAFARNLVWAKGASPALRVDKGQVPVYDLASNIAYDVRSGYVMAGGRLALSGRKSGDSERDELTVRVVPYGTGREGKLLFQAMGTGEIVTEVDLAPGIQPWGNEGCYFYEVIVGMQANGTTGNTTGLDALRLETDVQVAPEALPALRVGDNEIAYSDESAGARDVRITHVWRERSGGEPPQAPTGLAPAGKEKVDTFAPVLEWRQPEGTDEIADYQILVSRYPHCRLPHCANLYGSTGQATTHFTVTGGWLIPGKTWFWKVRAKDKSGDFGPWSQIASFRT
;
A
#
# COMPACT_ATOMS: atom_id res chain seq x y z
N MET A 1 27.61 -11.20 -23.38
CA MET A 1 26.88 -10.07 -22.80
C MET A 1 25.82 -9.66 -23.79
N SER A 2 24.60 -10.16 -23.64
CA SER A 2 23.43 -9.74 -24.41
C SER A 2 23.12 -8.30 -24.01
N LYS A 3 23.19 -7.38 -24.94
CA LYS A 3 22.66 -6.01 -24.75
C LYS A 3 21.14 -6.16 -24.76
N ASP A 4 20.52 -6.20 -23.57
CA ASP A 4 19.08 -6.04 -23.48
C ASP A 4 18.69 -4.74 -24.21
N PRO A 5 17.71 -4.79 -25.11
CA PRO A 5 17.25 -3.59 -25.77
C PRO A 5 16.80 -2.59 -24.70
N VAL A 6 17.21 -1.34 -24.82
CA VAL A 6 16.78 -0.25 -23.94
C VAL A 6 15.26 -0.12 -24.11
N VAL A 7 14.51 -0.81 -23.27
CA VAL A 7 13.05 -0.83 -23.32
C VAL A 7 12.55 0.53 -22.80
N LYS A 8 12.04 1.35 -23.71
CA LYS A 8 11.61 2.72 -23.44
C LYS A 8 10.35 2.71 -22.58
N LEU A 9 10.37 3.43 -21.45
CA LEU A 9 9.19 3.70 -20.66
C LEU A 9 8.19 4.54 -21.47
N LYS A 10 6.92 4.17 -21.40
CA LYS A 10 5.77 4.91 -21.91
C LYS A 10 5.19 5.75 -20.79
N LYS A 11 4.53 6.84 -21.17
CA LYS A 11 3.84 7.71 -20.22
C LYS A 11 2.55 8.28 -20.83
N HIS A 12 1.56 8.45 -19.98
CA HIS A 12 0.37 9.24 -20.24
C HIS A 12 0.32 10.38 -19.22
N VAL A 13 0.00 11.59 -19.67
CA VAL A 13 -0.11 12.77 -18.82
C VAL A 13 -1.50 13.36 -18.99
N GLU A 14 -2.25 13.48 -17.90
CA GLU A 14 -3.56 14.10 -17.85
C GLU A 14 -3.52 15.39 -17.04
N HIS A 15 -4.18 16.44 -17.54
CA HIS A 15 -4.32 17.73 -16.87
C HIS A 15 -5.74 17.92 -16.38
N ILE A 16 -5.92 18.07 -15.07
CA ILE A 16 -7.22 18.08 -14.41
C ILE A 16 -7.43 19.41 -13.68
N ARG A 17 -8.52 20.11 -14.04
CA ARG A 17 -8.97 21.34 -13.39
C ARG A 17 -10.33 21.20 -12.72
N SER A 18 -10.93 20.02 -12.79
CA SER A 18 -12.21 19.69 -12.16
C SER A 18 -12.01 18.83 -10.91
N LYS A 19 -12.97 18.90 -9.97
CA LYS A 19 -12.97 18.10 -8.74
C LYS A 19 -13.07 16.59 -8.99
N LYS A 20 -13.65 16.21 -10.12
CA LYS A 20 -13.78 14.83 -10.60
C LYS A 20 -13.53 14.82 -12.10
N CYS A 21 -12.80 13.81 -12.54
CA CYS A 21 -12.51 13.59 -13.94
C CYS A 21 -12.44 12.09 -14.24
N VAL A 22 -12.88 11.69 -15.42
CA VAL A 22 -12.68 10.34 -15.95
C VAL A 22 -11.97 10.48 -17.29
N TYR A 23 -10.92 9.69 -17.49
CA TYR A 23 -10.14 9.67 -18.73
C TYR A 23 -9.70 8.24 -19.05
N THR A 24 -9.19 8.03 -20.25
CA THR A 24 -8.73 6.71 -20.69
C THR A 24 -7.22 6.73 -20.91
N VAL A 25 -6.56 5.67 -20.47
CA VAL A 25 -5.16 5.39 -20.78
C VAL A 25 -5.08 4.12 -21.60
N ASP A 26 -4.69 4.27 -22.87
CA ASP A 26 -4.44 3.11 -23.74
C ASP A 26 -3.03 2.59 -23.53
N VAL A 27 -2.93 1.30 -23.27
CA VAL A 27 -1.67 0.58 -23.00
C VAL A 27 -1.47 -0.46 -24.09
N GLY A 28 -0.49 -0.21 -24.94
CA GLY A 28 -0.09 -1.13 -26.00
C GLY A 28 0.59 -2.39 -25.46
N GLY A 29 0.92 -3.28 -26.40
CA GLY A 29 1.55 -4.56 -26.12
C GLY A 29 0.57 -5.73 -26.18
N THR A 30 1.07 -6.93 -25.92
CA THR A 30 0.27 -8.16 -25.91
C THR A 30 0.03 -8.70 -24.51
N ARG A 31 0.75 -8.18 -23.51
CA ARG A 31 0.69 -8.59 -22.10
C ARG A 31 0.44 -7.40 -21.20
N ASN A 32 -0.07 -7.66 -19.98
CA ASN A 32 -0.18 -6.61 -18.98
C ASN A 32 1.18 -5.92 -18.78
N PRO A 33 1.21 -4.58 -18.74
CA PRO A 33 2.44 -3.82 -18.64
C PRO A 33 3.14 -4.06 -17.32
N GLU A 34 4.44 -3.80 -17.29
CA GLU A 34 5.13 -3.54 -16.04
C GLU A 34 4.82 -2.09 -15.61
N ASN A 35 3.93 -1.95 -14.64
CA ASN A 35 3.62 -0.65 -14.07
C ASN A 35 4.85 -0.08 -13.36
N HIS A 36 5.23 1.17 -13.64
CA HIS A 36 6.40 1.81 -13.07
C HIS A 36 6.04 2.80 -11.98
N SER A 37 5.25 3.83 -12.31
CA SER A 37 4.83 4.85 -11.33
C SER A 37 3.52 5.54 -11.68
N ILE A 38 2.89 6.09 -10.63
CA ILE A 38 1.81 7.08 -10.71
C ILE A 38 2.32 8.33 -10.00
N VAL A 39 2.30 9.46 -10.70
CA VAL A 39 2.69 10.75 -10.15
C VAL A 39 1.46 11.65 -10.13
N ILE A 40 1.18 12.26 -8.98
CA ILE A 40 0.16 13.29 -8.84
C ILE A 40 0.89 14.57 -8.46
N GLU A 41 0.78 15.61 -9.28
CA GLU A 41 1.45 16.87 -9.12
C GLU A 41 0.44 18.00 -8.98
N ASN A 42 0.65 18.87 -8.01
CA ASN A 42 -0.07 20.12 -7.91
C ASN A 42 0.67 21.20 -8.73
N ALA A 43 0.19 21.45 -9.95
CA ALA A 43 0.68 22.50 -10.83
C ALA A 43 0.00 23.86 -10.56
N GLY A 44 -0.97 23.89 -9.65
CA GLY A 44 -1.74 25.08 -9.28
C GLY A 44 -1.11 25.88 -8.14
N ARG A 45 -1.86 26.90 -7.70
CA ARG A 45 -1.46 27.81 -6.62
C ARG A 45 -2.22 27.62 -5.30
N THR A 46 -3.12 26.65 -5.25
CA THR A 46 -3.89 26.27 -4.07
C THR A 46 -3.58 24.84 -3.70
N TYR A 47 -3.85 24.45 -2.46
CA TYR A 47 -3.65 23.08 -2.03
C TYR A 47 -4.59 22.12 -2.76
N VAL A 48 -4.08 20.92 -3.04
CA VAL A 48 -4.86 19.79 -3.53
C VAL A 48 -5.00 18.78 -2.39
N ASP A 49 -6.21 18.70 -1.83
CA ASP A 49 -6.51 17.89 -0.67
C ASP A 49 -7.04 16.53 -1.08
N ASN A 50 -6.44 15.48 -0.52
CA ASN A 50 -6.86 14.09 -0.70
C ASN A 50 -7.09 13.70 -2.17
N PRO A 51 -6.14 13.93 -3.09
CA PRO A 51 -6.28 13.45 -4.46
C PRO A 51 -6.31 11.93 -4.50
N ARG A 52 -7.22 11.38 -5.32
CA ARG A 52 -7.50 9.95 -5.46
C ARG A 52 -7.51 9.54 -6.90
N VAL A 53 -6.95 8.36 -7.16
CA VAL A 53 -6.94 7.74 -8.47
C VAL A 53 -7.56 6.35 -8.36
N ARG A 54 -8.42 6.03 -9.31
CA ARG A 54 -9.00 4.70 -9.49
C ARG A 54 -8.70 4.24 -10.91
N ALA A 55 -8.25 3.02 -11.10
CA ALA A 55 -8.08 2.42 -12.43
C ALA A 55 -8.92 1.15 -12.54
N ASN A 56 -9.74 1.05 -13.59
CA ASN A 56 -10.56 -0.12 -13.89
C ASN A 56 -11.43 -0.57 -12.69
N GLY A 57 -11.94 0.40 -11.93
CA GLY A 57 -12.77 0.14 -10.76
C GLY A 57 -12.00 -0.20 -9.47
N LYS A 58 -10.67 -0.37 -9.49
CA LYS A 58 -9.85 -0.50 -8.30
C LYS A 58 -9.35 0.86 -7.85
N SER A 59 -9.59 1.19 -6.58
CA SER A 59 -9.11 2.42 -5.94
C SER A 59 -7.69 2.25 -5.40
N ASP A 60 -7.00 3.37 -5.21
CA ASP A 60 -5.90 3.41 -4.26
C ASP A 60 -6.46 3.24 -2.84
N TRP A 61 -5.91 2.33 -2.06
CA TRP A 61 -6.45 1.96 -0.75
C TRP A 61 -6.02 2.94 0.33
N PHE A 62 -6.61 4.10 0.34
CA PHE A 62 -6.25 5.16 1.28
C PHE A 62 -7.07 5.18 2.57
N ASP A 63 -8.22 4.52 2.61
CA ASP A 63 -9.05 4.35 3.80
C ASP A 63 -9.77 2.99 3.85
N ALA A 64 -10.25 2.63 5.03
CA ALA A 64 -10.93 1.37 5.24
C ALA A 64 -12.26 1.28 4.48
N LYS A 65 -12.97 2.39 4.29
CA LYS A 65 -14.23 2.42 3.53
C LYS A 65 -14.00 2.02 2.08
N THR A 66 -12.96 2.57 1.45
CA THR A 66 -12.57 2.25 0.08
C THR A 66 -12.13 0.79 -0.05
N MET A 67 -11.29 0.30 0.86
CA MET A 67 -10.87 -1.10 0.91
C MET A 67 -12.06 -2.06 1.00
N ILE A 68 -12.98 -1.80 1.92
CA ILE A 68 -14.18 -2.61 2.11
C ILE A 68 -15.04 -2.57 0.85
N ALA A 69 -15.34 -1.37 0.32
CA ALA A 69 -16.20 -1.22 -0.84
C ALA A 69 -15.66 -1.98 -2.07
N ASP A 70 -14.36 -1.96 -2.30
CA ASP A 70 -13.74 -2.71 -3.40
C ASP A 70 -13.77 -4.22 -3.13
N THR A 71 -13.53 -4.65 -1.87
CA THR A 71 -13.43 -6.06 -1.50
C THR A 71 -14.78 -6.77 -1.48
N VAL A 72 -15.81 -6.15 -0.87
CA VAL A 72 -17.12 -6.79 -0.68
C VAL A 72 -18.10 -6.53 -1.81
N ARG A 73 -17.67 -5.87 -2.88
CA ARG A 73 -18.53 -5.51 -4.02
C ARG A 73 -19.21 -6.74 -4.63
N GLY A 74 -20.57 -6.72 -4.59
CA GLY A 74 -21.40 -7.76 -5.15
C GLY A 74 -21.59 -9.00 -4.26
N PHE A 75 -21.03 -9.03 -3.04
CA PHE A 75 -21.32 -10.02 -2.04
C PHE A 75 -22.52 -9.58 -1.19
N ARG A 76 -23.40 -10.52 -0.87
CA ARG A 76 -24.70 -10.22 -0.23
C ARG A 76 -24.78 -10.67 1.21
N THR A 77 -24.26 -11.88 1.51
CA THR A 77 -24.32 -12.48 2.84
C THR A 77 -23.13 -12.07 3.70
N ASP A 78 -23.30 -12.14 5.01
CA ASP A 78 -22.21 -11.85 5.95
C ASP A 78 -21.08 -12.87 5.86
N ALA A 79 -21.40 -14.13 5.57
CA ALA A 79 -20.40 -15.16 5.26
C ALA A 79 -19.53 -14.79 4.04
N GLU A 80 -20.18 -14.40 2.93
CA GLU A 80 -19.45 -13.99 1.72
C GLU A 80 -18.55 -12.78 1.98
N LYS A 81 -19.04 -11.74 2.69
CA LYS A 81 -18.25 -10.56 3.04
C LYS A 81 -17.07 -10.93 3.94
N ALA A 82 -17.28 -11.77 4.95
CA ALA A 82 -16.24 -12.22 5.87
C ALA A 82 -15.11 -12.97 5.14
N ILE A 83 -15.47 -13.91 4.24
CA ILE A 83 -14.52 -14.67 3.46
C ILE A 83 -13.80 -13.75 2.44
N ALA A 84 -14.51 -12.81 1.80
CA ALA A 84 -13.89 -11.84 0.90
C ALA A 84 -12.85 -10.97 1.63
N LEU A 85 -13.16 -10.50 2.84
CA LEU A 85 -12.21 -9.75 3.67
C LEU A 85 -11.03 -10.61 4.15
N LEU A 86 -11.18 -11.92 4.31
CA LEU A 86 -10.07 -12.82 4.56
C LEU A 86 -9.11 -12.84 3.36
N TYR A 87 -9.63 -13.08 2.16
CA TYR A 87 -8.82 -13.19 0.94
C TYR A 87 -8.24 -11.84 0.47
N LEU A 88 -8.67 -10.70 1.04
CA LEU A 88 -8.00 -9.42 0.84
C LEU A 88 -6.51 -9.48 1.26
N PHE A 89 -6.17 -10.30 2.24
CA PHE A 89 -4.80 -10.43 2.74
C PHE A 89 -3.92 -11.34 1.86
N GLU A 90 -4.52 -12.10 0.94
CA GLU A 90 -3.78 -12.94 0.01
C GLU A 90 -3.03 -12.08 -1.02
N GLY A 91 -1.71 -12.25 -1.09
CA GLY A 91 -0.86 -11.51 -2.05
C GLY A 91 -0.72 -10.01 -1.77
N THR A 92 -1.39 -9.46 -0.75
CA THR A 92 -1.32 -8.04 -0.41
C THR A 92 -0.46 -7.76 0.82
N ARG A 93 -0.07 -8.78 1.55
CA ARG A 93 0.74 -8.69 2.76
C ARG A 93 1.79 -9.79 2.81
N PHE A 94 3.01 -9.41 3.17
CA PHE A 94 4.11 -10.34 3.40
C PHE A 94 4.32 -10.57 4.89
N GLN A 95 4.74 -11.80 5.25
CA GLN A 95 5.06 -12.17 6.62
C GLN A 95 6.39 -11.55 7.03
N ARG A 96 6.35 -10.51 7.85
CA ARG A 96 7.51 -9.86 8.44
C ARG A 96 7.12 -9.06 9.67
N SER A 97 7.93 -9.11 10.72
CA SER A 97 7.76 -8.24 11.88
C SER A 97 8.03 -6.78 11.49
N ASN A 98 7.23 -5.88 12.01
CA ASN A 98 7.54 -4.47 12.13
C ASN A 98 7.21 -4.05 13.57
N VAL A 99 7.83 -2.98 14.03
CA VAL A 99 7.68 -2.52 15.42
C VAL A 99 6.66 -1.39 15.56
N ASP A 100 6.12 -0.89 14.45
CA ASP A 100 5.16 0.20 14.50
C ASP A 100 3.78 -0.30 14.94
N ARG A 101 3.32 0.18 16.10
CA ARG A 101 1.95 -0.11 16.59
C ARG A 101 0.85 0.27 15.60
N HIS A 102 1.12 1.22 14.70
CA HIS A 102 0.17 1.64 13.68
C HIS A 102 -0.08 0.57 12.61
N SER A 103 0.79 -0.42 12.49
CA SER A 103 0.61 -1.54 11.56
C SER A 103 -0.52 -2.51 11.94
N CYS A 104 -1.10 -2.39 13.15
CA CYS A 104 -2.36 -3.06 13.49
C CYS A 104 -3.58 -2.45 12.78
N ASN A 105 -3.44 -1.26 12.18
CA ASN A 105 -4.48 -0.65 11.37
C ASN A 105 -4.44 -1.21 9.94
N ALA A 106 -5.59 -1.62 9.40
CA ALA A 106 -5.66 -2.23 8.08
C ALA A 106 -5.14 -1.32 6.96
N VAL A 107 -5.43 -0.02 7.05
CA VAL A 107 -5.02 0.96 6.03
C VAL A 107 -3.51 1.16 6.04
N ALA A 108 -2.91 1.28 7.22
CA ALA A 108 -1.46 1.33 7.36
C ALA A 108 -0.79 0.01 6.93
N LEU A 109 -1.34 -1.13 7.38
CA LEU A 109 -0.81 -2.45 7.06
C LEU A 109 -0.82 -2.74 5.55
N LEU A 110 -1.97 -2.55 4.90
CA LEU A 110 -2.18 -2.96 3.50
C LEU A 110 -1.84 -1.85 2.50
N GLY A 111 -1.96 -0.58 2.89
CA GLY A 111 -1.74 0.55 1.99
C GLY A 111 -0.35 1.19 2.09
N SER A 112 0.31 1.09 3.25
CA SER A 112 1.63 1.67 3.48
C SER A 112 2.71 0.60 3.63
N TYR A 113 2.62 -0.27 4.64
CA TYR A 113 3.65 -1.26 4.91
C TYR A 113 3.69 -2.39 3.87
N GLY A 114 2.56 -3.04 3.61
CA GLY A 114 2.49 -4.27 2.81
C GLY A 114 3.15 -5.48 3.50
N TYR A 115 3.53 -5.38 4.78
CA TYR A 115 4.08 -6.48 5.58
C TYR A 115 3.70 -6.35 7.07
N GLY A 116 3.60 -7.48 7.72
CA GLY A 116 3.24 -7.57 9.15
C GLY A 116 3.27 -9.02 9.62
N ILE A 117 3.01 -9.24 10.90
CA ILE A 117 2.88 -10.56 11.52
C ILE A 117 1.41 -10.91 11.78
N CYS A 118 1.16 -12.08 12.33
CA CYS A 118 -0.19 -12.59 12.62
C CYS A 118 -1.04 -11.60 13.44
N GLY A 119 -0.48 -11.00 14.50
CA GLY A 119 -1.19 -10.01 15.32
C GLY A 119 -1.66 -8.78 14.55
N HIS A 120 -0.82 -8.26 13.65
CA HIS A 120 -1.19 -7.14 12.78
C HIS A 120 -2.31 -7.52 11.80
N SER A 121 -2.22 -8.72 11.21
CA SER A 121 -3.22 -9.22 10.25
C SER A 121 -4.57 -9.46 10.92
N ALA A 122 -4.58 -10.12 12.09
CA ALA A 122 -5.80 -10.40 12.84
C ALA A 122 -6.49 -9.11 13.33
N ALA A 123 -5.73 -8.16 13.87
CA ALA A 123 -6.27 -6.88 14.29
C ALA A 123 -6.86 -6.08 13.11
N ALA A 124 -6.14 -6.04 11.99
CA ALA A 124 -6.57 -5.35 10.77
C ALA A 124 -7.82 -6.00 10.17
N GLN A 125 -7.87 -7.32 10.06
CA GLN A 125 -9.04 -8.06 9.58
C GLN A 125 -10.26 -7.84 10.47
N SER A 126 -10.09 -7.93 11.79
CA SER A 126 -11.18 -7.70 12.74
C SER A 126 -11.73 -6.27 12.62
N ALA A 127 -10.86 -5.27 12.46
CA ALA A 127 -11.27 -3.88 12.27
C ALA A 127 -12.05 -3.68 10.96
N LEU A 128 -11.58 -4.28 9.83
CA LEU A 128 -12.29 -4.24 8.55
C LEU A 128 -13.66 -4.93 8.63
N ALA A 129 -13.73 -6.11 9.26
CA ALA A 129 -14.99 -6.84 9.43
C ALA A 129 -16.02 -5.99 10.18
N LYS A 130 -15.63 -5.33 11.28
CA LYS A 130 -16.53 -4.42 12.03
C LYS A 130 -16.99 -3.24 11.20
N LYS A 131 -16.08 -2.59 10.49
CA LYS A 131 -16.46 -1.47 9.61
C LYS A 131 -17.35 -1.91 8.45
N ALA A 132 -17.28 -3.17 8.06
CA ALA A 132 -18.19 -3.78 7.09
C ALA A 132 -19.55 -4.18 7.71
N GLY A 133 -19.78 -3.91 8.99
CA GLY A 133 -21.02 -4.21 9.71
C GLY A 133 -21.09 -5.60 10.35
N LEU A 134 -19.98 -6.36 10.35
CA LEU A 134 -19.90 -7.69 10.93
C LEU A 134 -19.45 -7.63 12.40
N LYS A 135 -19.95 -8.54 13.24
CA LYS A 135 -19.37 -8.74 14.57
C LYS A 135 -18.07 -9.52 14.43
N SER A 136 -16.99 -9.04 15.04
CA SER A 136 -15.71 -9.72 15.01
C SER A 136 -14.93 -9.54 16.31
N ARG A 137 -14.03 -10.46 16.56
CA ARG A 137 -13.06 -10.43 17.65
C ARG A 137 -11.77 -11.09 17.17
N TYR A 138 -10.64 -10.78 17.79
CA TYR A 138 -9.41 -11.51 17.53
C TYR A 138 -8.94 -12.27 18.78
N TRP A 139 -8.21 -13.34 18.51
CA TRP A 139 -7.72 -14.25 19.53
C TRP A 139 -6.22 -14.34 19.47
N GLU A 140 -5.59 -14.25 20.61
CA GLU A 140 -4.26 -14.81 20.82
C GLU A 140 -4.43 -16.28 21.17
N ILE A 141 -3.77 -17.13 20.41
CA ILE A 141 -3.68 -18.56 20.63
C ILE A 141 -2.21 -18.93 20.82
N ASN A 142 -1.89 -20.19 21.07
CA ASN A 142 -0.51 -20.59 21.30
C ASN A 142 0.37 -20.20 20.09
N HIS A 143 1.32 -19.26 20.29
CA HIS A 143 2.25 -18.73 19.29
C HIS A 143 1.63 -18.09 18.04
N HIS A 144 0.33 -17.81 18.04
CA HIS A 144 -0.35 -17.25 16.87
C HIS A 144 -1.51 -16.32 17.25
N THR A 145 -1.96 -15.52 16.30
CA THR A 145 -3.11 -14.63 16.46
C THR A 145 -4.02 -14.74 15.25
N VAL A 146 -5.30 -14.95 15.49
CA VAL A 146 -6.33 -15.16 14.46
C VAL A 146 -7.58 -14.33 14.74
N THR A 147 -8.49 -14.26 13.77
CA THR A 147 -9.75 -13.53 13.88
C THR A 147 -10.93 -14.50 13.91
N GLU A 148 -11.96 -14.19 14.69
CA GLU A 148 -13.28 -14.76 14.53
C GLU A 148 -14.28 -13.71 14.07
N VAL A 149 -15.16 -14.10 13.16
CA VAL A 149 -16.26 -13.29 12.65
C VAL A 149 -17.57 -14.02 12.88
N PHE A 150 -18.60 -13.31 13.34
CA PHE A 150 -19.91 -13.88 13.61
C PHE A 150 -20.82 -13.73 12.40
N PHE A 151 -21.30 -14.85 11.87
CA PHE A 151 -22.33 -14.93 10.82
C PHE A 151 -23.07 -16.27 10.94
N ASP A 152 -24.21 -16.40 10.27
CA ASP A 152 -25.06 -17.60 10.31
C ASP A 152 -25.34 -18.14 11.73
N GLY A 153 -25.42 -17.23 12.73
CA GLY A 153 -25.72 -17.56 14.12
C GLY A 153 -24.55 -18.10 14.95
N ALA A 154 -23.34 -18.15 14.41
CA ALA A 154 -22.16 -18.71 15.07
C ALA A 154 -20.88 -17.88 14.84
N TRP A 155 -19.85 -18.15 15.65
CA TRP A 155 -18.51 -17.64 15.44
C TRP A 155 -17.73 -18.55 14.49
N HIS A 156 -16.91 -17.95 13.62
CA HIS A 156 -16.11 -18.66 12.64
C HIS A 156 -14.68 -18.11 12.61
N MET A 157 -13.69 -18.97 12.71
CA MET A 157 -12.27 -18.61 12.66
C MET A 157 -11.82 -18.35 11.21
N LEU A 158 -11.18 -17.20 11.02
CA LEU A 158 -10.62 -16.76 9.76
C LEU A 158 -9.19 -16.27 10.00
N ASP A 159 -8.19 -16.97 9.48
CA ASP A 159 -6.78 -16.63 9.66
C ASP A 159 -6.26 -15.78 8.49
N ALA A 160 -6.15 -14.47 8.68
CA ALA A 160 -5.63 -13.56 7.67
C ALA A 160 -4.10 -13.63 7.50
N ASN A 161 -3.39 -14.28 8.40
CA ASN A 161 -1.94 -14.44 8.28
C ASN A 161 -1.55 -15.51 7.24
N VAL A 162 -2.35 -16.57 7.16
CA VAL A 162 -2.27 -17.61 6.14
C VAL A 162 -3.66 -17.73 5.54
N PRO A 163 -4.12 -16.86 4.62
CA PRO A 163 -5.52 -16.73 4.26
C PRO A 163 -6.26 -18.06 4.16
N VAL A 164 -6.75 -18.54 5.30
CA VAL A 164 -7.32 -19.87 5.49
C VAL A 164 -8.44 -19.86 6.53
N PHE A 165 -9.38 -20.76 6.37
CA PHE A 165 -10.34 -21.20 7.36
C PHE A 165 -10.46 -22.73 7.33
N TYR A 166 -10.94 -23.32 8.39
CA TYR A 166 -11.08 -24.76 8.53
C TYR A 166 -12.54 -25.14 8.58
N LEU A 167 -12.91 -26.22 7.87
CA LEU A 167 -14.27 -26.74 7.90
C LEU A 167 -14.43 -27.77 9.02
N LYS A 168 -15.59 -27.78 9.66
CA LYS A 168 -16.00 -28.85 10.58
C LYS A 168 -16.12 -30.19 9.82
N ARG A 169 -16.35 -31.28 10.54
CA ARG A 169 -16.49 -32.63 9.96
C ARG A 169 -17.69 -32.77 9.01
N ASP A 170 -18.65 -31.85 9.06
CA ASP A 170 -19.73 -31.76 8.08
C ASP A 170 -19.30 -31.25 6.71
N ASN A 171 -18.03 -30.84 6.55
CA ASN A 171 -17.43 -30.25 5.35
C ASN A 171 -18.19 -29.04 4.78
N TRP A 172 -18.93 -28.33 5.62
CA TRP A 172 -19.75 -27.19 5.22
C TRP A 172 -19.59 -25.99 6.14
N THR A 173 -19.67 -26.22 7.43
CA THR A 173 -19.59 -25.18 8.45
C THR A 173 -18.13 -24.80 8.72
N ILE A 174 -17.83 -23.52 8.67
CA ILE A 174 -16.51 -23.02 9.07
C ILE A 174 -16.36 -23.14 10.59
N ALA A 175 -15.29 -23.74 11.06
CA ALA A 175 -15.03 -23.98 12.47
C ALA A 175 -14.74 -22.67 13.22
N SER A 176 -15.15 -22.60 14.47
CA SER A 176 -14.74 -21.60 15.46
C SER A 176 -13.41 -22.01 16.13
N ILE A 177 -12.84 -21.14 16.93
CA ILE A 177 -11.70 -21.51 17.81
C ILE A 177 -12.08 -22.63 18.75
N ALA A 178 -13.27 -22.59 19.33
CA ALA A 178 -13.74 -23.65 20.22
C ALA A 178 -13.86 -25.01 19.51
N ASP A 179 -14.36 -25.03 18.26
CA ASP A 179 -14.40 -26.25 17.46
C ASP A 179 -12.98 -26.80 17.17
N LEU A 180 -12.01 -25.91 16.92
CA LEU A 180 -10.62 -26.29 16.64
C LEU A 180 -9.85 -26.76 17.90
N GLU A 181 -10.25 -26.24 19.06
CA GLU A 181 -9.75 -26.71 20.35
C GLU A 181 -10.26 -28.13 20.69
N GLU A 182 -11.51 -28.40 20.35
CA GLU A 182 -12.13 -29.68 20.56
C GLU A 182 -11.64 -30.75 19.57
N ASP A 183 -11.43 -30.34 18.30
CA ASP A 183 -10.99 -31.21 17.20
C ASP A 183 -9.84 -30.57 16.41
N PRO A 184 -8.60 -30.61 16.94
CA PRO A 184 -7.43 -30.04 16.23
C PRO A 184 -7.11 -30.71 14.88
N ASP A 185 -7.63 -31.92 14.63
CA ASP A 185 -7.45 -32.63 13.36
C ASP A 185 -8.12 -31.90 12.20
N LEU A 186 -9.08 -31.01 12.44
CA LEU A 186 -9.66 -30.14 11.43
C LEU A 186 -8.59 -29.28 10.74
N VAL A 187 -7.57 -28.86 11.48
CA VAL A 187 -6.39 -28.17 10.96
C VAL A 187 -5.51 -29.15 10.17
N GLY A 188 -5.20 -30.29 10.76
CA GLY A 188 -4.29 -31.29 10.19
C GLY A 188 -4.76 -31.88 8.86
N ARG A 189 -6.07 -31.99 8.66
CA ARG A 189 -6.63 -32.47 7.37
C ARG A 189 -6.64 -31.42 6.27
N THR A 190 -6.42 -30.15 6.61
CA THR A 190 -6.46 -29.03 5.65
C THR A 190 -5.11 -28.85 5.00
N SER A 191 -5.08 -28.74 3.69
CA SER A 191 -3.90 -28.41 2.91
C SER A 191 -4.22 -27.32 1.90
N LEU A 192 -3.23 -26.51 1.58
CA LEU A 192 -3.34 -25.58 0.46
C LEU A 192 -3.18 -26.37 -0.85
N CYS A 193 -3.80 -25.93 -1.94
CA CYS A 193 -3.49 -26.46 -3.25
C CYS A 193 -1.97 -26.49 -3.48
N ALA A 194 -1.49 -27.43 -4.32
CA ALA A 194 -0.09 -27.77 -4.47
C ALA A 194 0.57 -28.41 -3.23
N GLY A 195 -0.21 -28.95 -2.30
CA GLY A 195 0.27 -29.90 -1.29
C GLY A 195 0.88 -29.28 -0.03
N ARG A 196 0.74 -27.97 0.21
CA ARG A 196 1.18 -27.37 1.48
C ARG A 196 0.22 -27.79 2.61
N ASN A 197 0.63 -28.76 3.41
CA ASN A 197 -0.12 -29.20 4.59
C ASN A 197 0.03 -28.18 5.73
N LEU A 198 -1.09 -27.93 6.44
CA LEU A 198 -1.14 -27.03 7.58
C LEU A 198 -1.06 -27.76 8.94
N ALA A 199 -0.75 -29.06 8.96
CA ALA A 199 -0.66 -29.85 10.19
C ALA A 199 0.30 -29.26 11.25
N ALA A 200 1.34 -28.55 10.83
CA ALA A 200 2.25 -27.85 11.73
C ALA A 200 1.57 -26.73 12.55
N HIS A 201 0.38 -26.27 12.13
CA HIS A 201 -0.41 -25.27 12.87
C HIS A 201 -1.34 -25.90 13.92
N GLN A 202 -1.52 -27.21 13.89
CA GLN A 202 -2.41 -27.95 14.79
C GLN A 202 -2.14 -27.68 16.28
N PRO A 203 -0.88 -27.66 16.78
CA PRO A 203 -0.58 -27.37 18.17
C PRO A 203 -1.00 -25.97 18.63
N TRP A 204 -1.12 -25.00 17.72
CA TRP A 204 -1.55 -23.65 18.05
C TRP A 204 -3.00 -23.60 18.56
N PHE A 205 -3.85 -24.50 18.10
CA PHE A 205 -5.25 -24.61 18.49
C PHE A 205 -5.47 -25.59 19.63
N ALA A 206 -4.67 -26.65 19.72
CA ALA A 206 -4.82 -27.70 20.72
C ALA A 206 -4.46 -27.25 22.15
N THR A 207 -3.60 -26.24 22.32
CA THR A 207 -3.08 -25.82 23.63
C THR A 207 -3.91 -24.64 24.19
N LYS A 208 -4.98 -24.95 24.90
CA LYS A 208 -5.97 -23.97 25.44
C LYS A 208 -5.38 -22.99 26.46
N GLU A 209 -4.32 -23.35 27.14
CA GLU A 209 -3.70 -22.57 28.24
C GLU A 209 -3.34 -21.13 27.84
N TYR A 210 -3.04 -20.91 26.55
CA TYR A 210 -2.62 -19.61 26.02
C TYR A 210 -3.72 -18.87 25.26
N HIS A 211 -4.95 -19.42 25.22
CA HIS A 211 -6.03 -18.83 24.43
C HIS A 211 -6.66 -17.65 25.14
N ARG A 212 -6.60 -16.48 24.51
CA ARG A 212 -7.21 -15.24 24.99
C ARG A 212 -7.99 -14.55 23.87
N ALA A 213 -9.29 -14.38 24.10
CA ALA A 213 -10.09 -13.50 23.26
C ALA A 213 -9.79 -12.05 23.66
N TYR A 214 -9.35 -11.26 22.73
CA TYR A 214 -9.28 -9.81 22.90
C TYR A 214 -10.59 -9.19 22.45
N PRO A 215 -11.32 -8.54 23.37
CA PRO A 215 -12.42 -7.68 22.95
C PRO A 215 -11.83 -6.58 22.06
N THR A 216 -12.48 -6.34 20.98
CA THR A 216 -12.06 -5.47 19.90
C THR A 216 -11.88 -3.98 20.28
N GLN A 217 -12.10 -3.61 21.53
CA GLN A 217 -11.81 -2.28 22.06
C GLN A 217 -10.33 -2.04 22.35
N SER A 218 -9.51 -3.08 22.41
CA SER A 218 -8.08 -2.96 22.68
C SER A 218 -7.20 -2.83 21.44
N ALA A 219 -7.72 -3.01 20.23
CA ALA A 219 -7.06 -2.42 19.06
C ALA A 219 -7.15 -0.90 19.23
N PRO A 220 -6.02 -0.19 19.43
CA PRO A 220 -6.07 1.23 19.68
C PRO A 220 -6.94 1.92 18.65
N ALA A 221 -7.51 3.08 19.00
CA ALA A 221 -8.45 3.90 18.22
C ALA A 221 -7.94 4.37 16.83
N MET A 222 -7.23 3.51 16.14
CA MET A 222 -6.67 3.68 14.81
C MET A 222 -7.62 3.28 13.69
N ALA A 223 -8.85 2.99 14.08
CA ALA A 223 -9.88 2.57 13.14
C ALA A 223 -10.16 3.60 12.04
N ASP A 224 -9.83 4.86 12.24
CA ASP A 224 -10.14 5.97 11.32
C ASP A 224 -8.92 6.58 10.63
N ARG A 225 -7.76 5.92 10.72
CA ARG A 225 -6.58 6.38 9.99
C ARG A 225 -6.84 6.31 8.49
N SER A 226 -6.47 7.36 7.79
CA SER A 226 -6.38 7.38 6.33
C SER A 226 -4.94 7.61 5.88
N LEU A 227 -4.64 7.22 4.65
CA LEU A 227 -3.41 7.59 3.95
C LEU A 227 -3.58 8.93 3.22
N GLY A 228 -4.50 9.76 3.72
CA GLY A 228 -4.75 11.09 3.19
C GLY A 228 -3.51 11.98 3.24
N TYR A 229 -3.39 12.84 2.25
CA TYR A 229 -2.35 13.85 2.14
C TYR A 229 -2.87 15.06 1.38
N SER A 230 -2.20 16.19 1.56
CA SER A 230 -2.44 17.38 0.77
C SER A 230 -1.16 17.74 0.03
N LEU A 231 -1.29 18.10 -1.23
CA LEU A 231 -0.17 18.62 -2.01
C LEU A 231 -0.17 20.16 -1.96
N LYS A 232 0.93 20.73 -1.51
CA LYS A 232 1.19 22.16 -1.59
C LYS A 232 1.33 22.58 -3.06
N PRO A 233 1.17 23.87 -3.40
CA PRO A 233 1.67 24.39 -4.67
C PRO A 233 3.12 23.95 -4.89
N PHE A 234 3.44 23.49 -6.12
CA PHE A 234 4.77 22.97 -6.50
C PHE A 234 5.20 21.67 -5.81
N GLU A 235 4.25 20.92 -5.27
CA GLU A 235 4.50 19.62 -4.66
C GLU A 235 3.91 18.50 -5.51
N ARG A 236 4.62 17.38 -5.60
CA ARG A 236 4.14 16.16 -6.23
C ARG A 236 4.37 14.96 -5.35
N PHE A 237 3.51 13.96 -5.50
CA PHE A 237 3.65 12.65 -4.90
C PHE A 237 3.86 11.60 -5.97
N GLU A 238 5.04 10.99 -5.96
CA GLU A 238 5.43 9.90 -6.84
C GLU A 238 5.26 8.57 -6.09
N ARG A 239 4.55 7.62 -6.70
CA ARG A 239 4.34 6.27 -6.14
C ARG A 239 4.79 5.24 -7.16
N PHE A 240 5.64 4.32 -6.72
CA PHE A 240 6.30 3.35 -7.58
C PHE A 240 5.91 1.92 -7.19
N TRP A 241 5.91 1.02 -8.17
CA TRP A 241 5.76 -0.42 -7.91
C TRP A 241 7.06 -1.07 -7.42
N LYS A 242 8.22 -0.46 -7.68
CA LYS A 242 9.52 -0.90 -7.20
C LYS A 242 10.13 0.11 -6.22
N PRO A 243 11.00 -0.31 -5.32
CA PRO A 243 11.68 0.61 -4.40
C PRO A 243 12.44 1.71 -5.15
N VAL A 244 12.38 2.94 -4.63
CA VAL A 244 13.16 4.10 -5.11
C VAL A 244 14.24 4.52 -4.12
N SER A 245 14.18 3.99 -2.88
CA SER A 245 15.16 4.23 -1.83
C SER A 245 15.47 2.92 -1.11
N PHE A 246 16.70 2.76 -0.64
CA PHE A 246 17.10 1.66 0.23
C PHE A 246 16.72 1.90 1.71
N LYS A 247 16.18 3.06 2.03
CA LYS A 247 15.68 3.40 3.35
C LYS A 247 14.30 2.80 3.54
N TYR A 248 14.05 2.25 4.73
CA TYR A 248 12.75 1.69 5.11
C TYR A 248 12.55 1.82 6.61
N HIS A 249 11.29 1.90 7.00
CA HIS A 249 10.92 1.91 8.40
C HIS A 249 10.84 0.48 8.92
N ASP A 250 11.93 -0.07 9.39
CA ASP A 250 11.99 -1.32 10.11
C ASP A 250 13.30 -1.41 10.89
N GLN A 251 13.21 -1.49 12.21
CA GLN A 251 14.36 -1.65 13.08
C GLN A 251 14.80 -3.12 13.24
N ALA A 252 13.96 -4.06 12.87
CA ALA A 252 14.30 -5.47 12.95
C ALA A 252 15.17 -5.88 11.76
N ASN A 253 16.49 -5.92 11.96
CA ASN A 253 17.46 -6.49 11.04
C ASN A 253 17.27 -8.01 10.89
N THR A 254 16.17 -8.46 10.33
CA THR A 254 15.97 -9.86 9.99
C THR A 254 16.34 -10.10 8.52
N PRO A 255 17.38 -10.93 8.24
CA PRO A 255 17.89 -11.13 6.87
C PRO A 255 16.95 -11.86 5.92
N ALA A 256 15.87 -12.46 6.40
CA ALA A 256 15.19 -13.55 5.71
C ALA A 256 13.93 -13.16 4.90
N ALA A 257 13.52 -11.90 4.85
CA ALA A 257 12.34 -11.50 4.08
C ALA A 257 12.70 -10.50 2.98
N PRO A 258 11.98 -10.47 1.84
CA PRO A 258 12.19 -9.44 0.85
C PRO A 258 11.99 -8.07 1.51
N LYS A 259 13.08 -7.29 1.59
CA LYS A 259 13.04 -5.95 2.15
C LYS A 259 12.19 -5.10 1.21
N ARG A 260 11.06 -4.60 1.69
CA ARG A 260 10.32 -3.57 1.00
C ARG A 260 10.89 -2.23 1.43
N TYR A 261 11.47 -1.54 0.49
CA TYR A 261 12.03 -0.21 0.68
C TYR A 261 10.97 0.85 0.40
N ALA A 262 11.27 2.09 0.76
CA ALA A 262 10.46 3.21 0.37
C ALA A 262 10.27 3.23 -1.15
N ASN A 263 9.02 3.23 -1.58
CA ASN A 263 8.62 3.25 -2.98
C ASN A 263 7.62 4.37 -3.29
N GLY A 264 7.50 5.32 -2.36
CA GLY A 264 6.80 6.59 -2.55
C GLY A 264 7.71 7.75 -2.19
N ARG A 265 7.50 8.90 -2.84
CA ARG A 265 8.26 10.12 -2.60
C ARG A 265 7.41 11.35 -2.78
N PHE A 266 7.32 12.18 -1.74
CA PHE A 266 6.87 13.56 -1.87
C PHE A 266 8.05 14.43 -2.27
N ILE A 267 7.83 15.31 -3.24
CA ILE A 267 8.85 16.27 -3.70
C ILE A 267 8.21 17.65 -3.71
N TYR A 268 8.76 18.55 -2.89
CA TYR A 268 8.39 19.94 -2.83
C TYR A 268 9.54 20.78 -3.37
N GLU A 269 9.27 21.53 -4.45
CA GLU A 269 10.27 22.28 -5.18
C GLU A 269 9.69 23.65 -5.58
N PRO A 270 9.56 24.57 -4.61
CA PRO A 270 8.94 25.87 -4.87
C PRO A 270 9.82 26.75 -5.77
N ASP A 271 9.19 27.50 -6.66
CA ASP A 271 9.83 28.59 -7.36
C ASP A 271 9.95 29.79 -6.41
N LEU A 272 11.05 29.93 -5.70
CA LEU A 272 11.27 30.96 -4.70
C LEU A 272 11.24 32.37 -5.30
N ALA A 273 11.39 32.55 -6.61
CA ALA A 273 11.26 33.82 -7.30
C ALA A 273 9.81 34.25 -7.54
N LYS A 274 8.89 33.28 -7.61
CA LYS A 274 7.48 33.52 -7.95
C LYS A 274 6.50 33.22 -6.83
N ALA A 275 6.87 32.34 -5.88
CA ALA A 275 6.01 31.97 -4.79
C ALA A 275 5.94 33.06 -3.73
N SER A 276 4.75 33.40 -3.28
CA SER A 276 4.58 34.23 -2.09
C SER A 276 4.91 33.39 -0.85
N PRO A 277 5.61 33.91 0.16
CA PRO A 277 5.79 33.23 1.43
C PRO A 277 4.47 32.80 2.08
N LEU A 278 3.38 33.53 1.80
CA LEU A 278 2.04 33.23 2.30
C LEU A 278 1.41 31.99 1.69
N ASP A 279 1.87 31.55 0.52
CA ASP A 279 1.39 30.32 -0.13
C ASP A 279 1.83 29.06 0.65
N TRP A 280 2.79 29.18 1.56
CA TRP A 280 3.33 28.09 2.39
C TRP A 280 2.67 28.01 3.77
N LEU A 281 1.85 29.00 4.15
CA LEU A 281 1.38 29.22 5.51
C LEU A 281 0.01 28.66 5.84
N ARG A 282 -0.61 27.87 4.96
CA ARG A 282 -1.95 27.33 5.22
C ARG A 282 -2.08 26.57 6.55
N ASN A 283 -1.02 25.95 7.01
CA ASN A 283 -0.99 25.21 8.26
C ASN A 283 -0.06 25.89 9.28
N ALA A 284 -0.38 27.07 9.75
CA ALA A 284 0.08 27.80 10.95
C ALA A 284 1.46 27.50 11.60
N HIS A 285 2.26 26.60 11.07
CA HIS A 285 3.54 26.17 11.61
C HIS A 285 4.75 26.57 10.74
N ALA A 286 4.53 27.17 9.58
CA ALA A 286 5.60 27.77 8.82
C ALA A 286 5.82 29.20 9.29
N PHE A 287 6.88 29.44 10.04
CA PHE A 287 7.26 30.78 10.45
C PHE A 287 8.25 31.36 9.47
N ALA A 288 7.85 32.39 8.72
CA ALA A 288 8.79 33.26 8.03
C ALA A 288 8.92 34.53 8.85
N ARG A 289 9.95 34.61 9.67
CA ARG A 289 10.26 35.85 10.41
C ARG A 289 11.43 36.55 9.74
N ASN A 290 11.28 37.86 9.58
CA ASN A 290 12.38 38.75 9.14
C ASN A 290 12.97 38.37 7.77
N LEU A 291 12.16 37.81 6.86
CA LEU A 291 12.57 37.51 5.50
C LEU A 291 12.23 38.67 4.58
N VAL A 292 13.21 39.12 3.79
CA VAL A 292 13.04 40.09 2.73
C VAL A 292 12.82 39.37 1.43
N TRP A 293 11.68 39.61 0.80
CA TRP A 293 11.36 39.05 -0.51
C TRP A 293 11.95 39.90 -1.63
N ALA A 294 12.93 39.39 -2.35
CA ALA A 294 13.53 40.07 -3.48
C ALA A 294 12.68 39.88 -4.74
N LYS A 295 12.02 40.94 -5.20
CA LYS A 295 11.32 40.93 -6.48
C LYS A 295 12.30 40.84 -7.65
N GLY A 296 12.19 39.79 -8.44
CA GLY A 296 12.76 39.73 -9.78
C GLY A 296 14.26 39.50 -9.88
N ALA A 297 14.95 39.15 -8.78
CA ALA A 297 16.36 38.80 -8.79
C ALA A 297 16.61 37.48 -8.06
N SER A 298 17.49 36.65 -8.59
CA SER A 298 18.11 35.58 -7.83
C SER A 298 19.24 36.18 -6.96
N PRO A 299 19.23 35.93 -5.66
CA PRO A 299 18.44 35.01 -4.88
C PRO A 299 17.07 35.57 -4.44
N ALA A 300 16.08 34.66 -4.36
CA ALA A 300 14.69 35.02 -4.10
C ALA A 300 14.37 35.34 -2.64
N LEU A 301 15.06 34.74 -1.71
CA LEU A 301 14.80 34.84 -0.27
C LEU A 301 16.06 35.29 0.48
N ARG A 302 15.95 36.37 1.25
CA ARG A 302 17.08 36.99 1.97
C ARG A 302 16.69 37.41 3.38
N VAL A 303 17.69 37.44 4.24
CA VAL A 303 17.63 38.13 5.54
C VAL A 303 18.39 39.45 5.42
N ASP A 304 17.73 40.56 5.73
CA ASP A 304 18.33 41.88 5.72
C ASP A 304 18.39 42.42 7.15
N LYS A 305 19.59 42.77 7.60
CA LYS A 305 19.84 43.29 8.95
C LYS A 305 19.06 44.55 9.27
N GLY A 306 18.84 45.43 8.30
CA GLY A 306 18.14 46.71 8.51
C GLY A 306 16.65 46.59 8.86
N GLN A 307 16.07 45.40 8.70
CA GLN A 307 14.66 45.11 8.94
C GLN A 307 14.39 44.18 10.13
N VAL A 308 15.43 43.74 10.85
CA VAL A 308 15.31 42.80 11.97
C VAL A 308 15.21 43.58 13.28
N PRO A 309 14.18 43.32 14.13
CA PRO A 309 14.15 43.89 15.49
C PRO A 309 15.39 43.45 16.29
N VAL A 310 15.85 44.34 17.18
CA VAL A 310 17.13 44.22 17.92
C VAL A 310 17.32 42.91 18.70
N TYR A 311 16.25 42.17 18.94
CA TYR A 311 16.26 40.94 19.75
C TYR A 311 16.15 39.63 18.96
N ASP A 312 15.94 39.68 17.65
CA ASP A 312 15.75 38.47 16.84
C ASP A 312 16.46 38.64 15.49
N LEU A 313 17.74 38.34 15.50
CA LEU A 313 18.61 38.38 14.31
C LEU A 313 18.48 37.13 13.44
N ALA A 314 17.71 36.13 13.88
CA ALA A 314 17.51 34.89 13.17
C ALA A 314 16.16 34.86 12.43
N SER A 315 16.16 34.29 11.26
CA SER A 315 14.96 34.02 10.49
C SER A 315 14.90 32.54 10.16
N ASN A 316 13.73 31.97 10.30
CA ASN A 316 13.52 30.54 10.07
C ASN A 316 12.36 30.33 9.10
N ILE A 317 12.51 29.34 8.22
CA ILE A 317 11.41 28.79 7.45
C ILE A 317 11.23 27.35 7.93
N ALA A 318 10.04 27.04 8.43
CA ALA A 318 9.66 25.68 8.80
C ALA A 318 8.74 25.08 7.73
N TYR A 319 9.10 23.92 7.24
CA TYR A 319 8.29 23.13 6.32
C TYR A 319 7.67 21.96 7.10
N ASP A 320 6.35 22.01 7.22
CA ASP A 320 5.54 20.97 7.82
C ASP A 320 5.30 19.86 6.79
N VAL A 321 5.77 18.64 7.08
CA VAL A 321 5.59 17.47 6.23
C VAL A 321 4.73 16.45 6.97
N ARG A 322 3.52 16.23 6.46
CA ARG A 322 2.55 15.26 7.01
C ARG A 322 2.13 14.25 5.98
N SER A 323 2.03 13.00 6.38
CA SER A 323 1.55 11.93 5.52
C SER A 323 0.85 10.85 6.34
N GLY A 324 -0.17 10.24 5.77
CA GLY A 324 -0.71 9.00 6.30
C GLY A 324 0.21 7.80 6.08
N TYR A 325 1.15 7.90 5.13
CA TYR A 325 2.18 6.90 4.87
C TYR A 325 3.34 7.03 5.85
N VAL A 326 3.95 5.91 6.25
CA VAL A 326 5.12 5.94 7.11
C VAL A 326 6.33 6.50 6.35
N MET A 327 7.01 7.44 6.96
CA MET A 327 8.21 8.07 6.41
C MET A 327 9.43 7.20 6.70
N ALA A 328 10.25 6.98 5.69
CA ALA A 328 11.45 6.16 5.75
C ALA A 328 12.74 6.96 5.68
N GLY A 329 12.66 8.21 5.25
CA GLY A 329 13.79 9.10 5.10
C GLY A 329 13.45 10.32 4.26
N GLY A 330 14.45 11.08 3.91
CA GLY A 330 14.30 12.25 3.06
C GLY A 330 15.62 12.93 2.80
N ARG A 331 15.59 13.95 1.96
CA ARG A 331 16.74 14.83 1.70
C ARG A 331 16.28 16.23 1.38
N LEU A 332 17.11 17.20 1.70
CA LEU A 332 16.94 18.59 1.35
C LEU A 332 18.13 19.03 0.51
N ALA A 333 17.90 19.31 -0.76
CA ALA A 333 18.86 20.02 -1.58
C ALA A 333 18.55 21.52 -1.49
N LEU A 334 19.55 22.33 -1.24
CA LEU A 334 19.41 23.78 -1.22
C LEU A 334 20.61 24.47 -1.88
N SER A 335 20.34 25.61 -2.49
CA SER A 335 21.33 26.58 -2.86
C SER A 335 21.02 27.91 -2.25
N GLY A 336 22.05 28.68 -1.90
CA GLY A 336 21.90 29.95 -1.26
C GLY A 336 23.22 30.65 -1.05
N ARG A 337 23.21 31.68 -0.24
CA ARG A 337 24.39 32.46 0.10
C ARG A 337 24.45 32.72 1.60
N LYS A 338 25.65 32.59 2.15
CA LYS A 338 25.98 33.10 3.48
C LYS A 338 26.90 34.30 3.32
N SER A 339 26.50 35.44 3.82
CA SER A 339 27.29 36.67 3.78
C SER A 339 27.85 36.99 5.15
N GLY A 340 29.13 37.32 5.21
CA GLY A 340 29.80 37.71 6.45
C GLY A 340 30.62 36.60 7.09
N ASP A 341 31.70 37.00 7.77
CA ASP A 341 32.65 36.13 8.49
C ASP A 341 32.33 36.01 9.98
N SER A 342 31.21 36.59 10.43
CA SER A 342 30.81 36.51 11.81
C SER A 342 30.42 35.07 12.17
N GLU A 343 30.91 34.58 13.29
CA GLU A 343 30.45 33.32 13.89
C GLU A 343 28.94 33.29 14.14
N ARG A 344 28.28 34.46 14.09
CA ARG A 344 26.84 34.64 14.25
C ARG A 344 26.07 34.64 12.95
N ASP A 345 26.75 34.61 11.79
CA ASP A 345 26.06 34.44 10.50
C ASP A 345 25.82 32.95 10.26
N GLU A 346 24.57 32.56 10.07
CA GLU A 346 24.19 31.19 9.98
C GLU A 346 23.31 30.91 8.74
N LEU A 347 23.56 29.77 8.12
CA LEU A 347 22.61 29.04 7.30
C LEU A 347 22.60 27.59 7.79
N THR A 348 21.49 27.19 8.39
CA THR A 348 21.37 25.89 9.08
C THR A 348 20.18 25.10 8.58
N VAL A 349 20.24 23.77 8.73
CA VAL A 349 19.10 22.87 8.53
C VAL A 349 18.92 22.03 9.80
N ARG A 350 17.71 22.11 10.37
CA ARG A 350 17.28 21.30 11.51
C ARG A 350 16.06 20.48 11.14
N VAL A 351 15.91 19.30 11.75
CA VAL A 351 14.72 18.47 11.64
C VAL A 351 14.13 18.26 13.02
N VAL A 352 12.84 18.51 13.16
CA VAL A 352 12.07 18.30 14.38
C VAL A 352 11.06 17.18 14.13
N PRO A 353 11.31 15.94 14.61
CA PRO A 353 10.31 14.89 14.56
C PRO A 353 9.20 15.15 15.57
N TYR A 354 7.99 14.69 15.29
CA TYR A 354 6.84 14.87 16.18
C TYR A 354 7.11 14.31 17.59
N GLY A 355 6.80 15.08 18.61
CA GLY A 355 6.85 14.65 20.02
C GLY A 355 8.20 14.78 20.73
N THR A 356 9.23 15.33 20.10
CA THR A 356 10.61 15.35 20.68
C THR A 356 11.04 16.64 21.37
N GLY A 357 10.17 17.60 21.48
CA GLY A 357 10.54 18.92 22.00
C GLY A 357 11.04 19.89 20.92
N ARG A 358 11.26 21.14 21.31
CA ARG A 358 11.41 22.26 20.37
C ARG A 358 12.78 22.42 19.72
N GLU A 359 13.80 21.69 20.15
CA GLU A 359 15.16 21.99 19.67
C GLU A 359 15.55 21.33 18.35
N GLY A 360 14.89 20.28 17.93
CA GLY A 360 15.21 19.56 16.70
C GLY A 360 16.69 19.19 16.54
N LYS A 361 16.98 18.25 15.66
CA LYS A 361 18.35 17.83 15.36
C LYS A 361 18.96 18.73 14.30
N LEU A 362 20.09 19.39 14.62
CA LEU A 362 20.90 20.08 13.62
C LEU A 362 21.55 19.06 12.69
N LEU A 363 21.29 19.17 11.40
CA LEU A 363 21.81 18.26 10.37
C LEU A 363 22.83 18.93 9.47
N PHE A 364 22.76 20.25 9.33
CA PHE A 364 23.69 21.02 8.51
C PHE A 364 23.87 22.43 9.09
N GLN A 365 25.11 22.91 9.02
CA GLN A 365 25.48 24.29 9.29
C GLN A 365 26.54 24.69 8.26
N ALA A 366 26.29 25.77 7.56
CA ALA A 366 27.23 26.31 6.58
C ALA A 366 28.47 26.89 7.26
N MET A 367 29.64 26.44 6.84
CA MET A 367 30.92 26.96 7.25
C MET A 367 31.44 27.94 6.19
N GLY A 368 31.99 29.09 6.62
CA GLY A 368 32.53 30.11 5.72
C GLY A 368 31.46 30.97 5.04
N THR A 369 31.91 31.84 4.16
CA THR A 369 31.08 32.81 3.41
C THR A 369 31.03 32.48 1.93
N GLY A 370 30.02 32.99 1.24
CA GLY A 370 29.87 32.85 -0.20
C GLY A 370 28.64 32.03 -0.61
N GLU A 371 28.70 31.49 -1.79
CA GLU A 371 27.67 30.63 -2.33
C GLU A 371 27.73 29.24 -1.68
N ILE A 372 26.56 28.70 -1.39
CA ILE A 372 26.38 27.38 -0.78
C ILE A 372 25.47 26.57 -1.68
N VAL A 373 25.95 25.38 -2.05
CA VAL A 373 25.16 24.34 -2.71
C VAL A 373 25.37 23.08 -1.92
N THR A 374 24.30 22.50 -1.37
CA THR A 374 24.40 21.31 -0.51
C THR A 374 23.18 20.43 -0.62
N GLU A 375 23.39 19.16 -0.30
CA GLU A 375 22.32 18.18 -0.09
C GLU A 375 22.45 17.59 1.31
N VAL A 376 21.39 17.69 2.11
CA VAL A 376 21.33 17.26 3.51
C VAL A 376 20.48 15.99 3.61
N ASP A 377 21.04 14.91 4.14
CA ASP A 377 20.26 13.70 4.49
C ASP A 377 19.42 13.97 5.73
N LEU A 378 18.10 13.90 5.59
CA LEU A 378 17.14 14.13 6.67
C LEU A 378 16.83 12.88 7.49
N ALA A 379 17.22 11.69 7.01
CA ALA A 379 16.92 10.42 7.69
C ALA A 379 17.36 10.38 9.17
N PRO A 380 18.52 10.93 9.56
CA PRO A 380 18.91 10.96 10.98
C PRO A 380 17.99 11.79 11.89
N GLY A 381 17.19 12.70 11.29
CA GLY A 381 16.19 13.51 12.02
C GLY A 381 14.76 12.95 11.91
N ILE A 382 14.51 12.01 10.99
CA ILE A 382 13.19 11.39 10.74
C ILE A 382 13.06 10.04 11.47
N GLN A 383 14.14 9.52 12.06
CA GLN A 383 14.17 8.22 12.72
C GLN A 383 13.03 8.07 13.74
N PRO A 384 12.38 6.89 13.77
CA PRO A 384 11.27 6.65 14.68
C PRO A 384 11.74 6.66 16.13
N TRP A 385 10.83 7.06 17.03
CA TRP A 385 11.04 7.03 18.47
C TRP A 385 10.41 5.76 19.05
N GLY A 386 11.24 4.90 19.61
CA GLY A 386 10.75 3.64 20.16
C GLY A 386 10.07 2.79 19.09
N ASN A 387 8.82 2.42 19.35
CA ASN A 387 8.01 1.56 18.47
C ASN A 387 7.03 2.36 17.59
N GLU A 388 7.31 3.61 17.28
CA GLU A 388 6.42 4.45 16.47
C GLU A 388 7.08 4.84 15.14
N GLY A 389 6.33 4.69 14.05
CA GLY A 389 6.71 5.22 12.75
C GLY A 389 6.65 6.75 12.72
N CYS A 390 7.47 7.36 11.90
CA CYS A 390 7.39 8.80 11.64
C CYS A 390 6.32 9.08 10.58
N TYR A 391 5.37 9.96 10.91
CA TYR A 391 4.28 10.38 10.02
C TYR A 391 4.19 11.90 9.89
N PHE A 392 5.03 12.58 10.64
CA PHE A 392 5.11 14.03 10.66
C PHE A 392 6.50 14.47 11.10
N TYR A 393 7.06 15.46 10.43
CA TYR A 393 8.26 16.16 10.85
C TYR A 393 8.26 17.58 10.30
N GLU A 394 9.06 18.44 10.91
CA GLU A 394 9.34 19.80 10.42
C GLU A 394 10.80 19.89 9.96
N VAL A 395 11.01 20.53 8.83
CA VAL A 395 12.35 20.96 8.38
C VAL A 395 12.45 22.46 8.59
N ILE A 396 13.40 22.88 9.39
CA ILE A 396 13.66 24.27 9.69
C ILE A 396 14.96 24.69 8.98
N VAL A 397 14.83 25.63 8.05
CA VAL A 397 15.98 26.33 7.46
C VAL A 397 16.17 27.63 8.21
N GLY A 398 17.22 27.67 9.04
CA GLY A 398 17.57 28.85 9.81
C GLY A 398 18.54 29.74 9.03
N MET A 399 18.29 31.05 9.04
CA MET A 399 19.11 32.06 8.41
C MET A 399 19.38 33.21 9.39
N GLN A 400 20.64 33.56 9.57
CA GLN A 400 21.01 34.70 10.40
C GLN A 400 22.10 35.51 9.70
N ALA A 401 21.98 36.85 9.76
CA ALA A 401 22.95 37.76 9.20
C ALA A 401 23.26 38.88 10.19
N ASN A 402 24.51 39.05 10.53
CA ASN A 402 25.03 40.10 11.41
C ASN A 402 25.86 41.17 10.69
N GLY A 403 25.95 41.09 9.38
CA GLY A 403 26.77 41.97 8.56
C GLY A 403 26.32 43.45 8.59
N THR A 404 27.19 44.34 8.20
CA THR A 404 26.88 45.72 7.85
C THR A 404 26.07 45.78 6.56
N THR A 405 25.39 46.92 6.31
CA THR A 405 24.52 47.16 5.15
C THR A 405 24.99 46.52 3.85
N GLY A 406 24.13 45.72 3.23
CA GLY A 406 24.37 45.10 1.93
C GLY A 406 24.73 43.60 1.97
N ASN A 407 24.97 43.05 3.14
CA ASN A 407 25.23 41.60 3.29
C ASN A 407 23.93 40.87 3.57
N THR A 408 23.61 39.91 2.74
CA THR A 408 22.39 39.07 2.86
C THR A 408 22.74 37.59 2.91
N THR A 409 22.17 36.90 3.87
CA THR A 409 22.11 35.42 3.89
C THR A 409 20.75 35.00 3.36
N GLY A 410 20.70 33.97 2.53
CA GLY A 410 19.40 33.56 1.99
C GLY A 410 19.45 32.34 1.09
N LEU A 411 18.29 31.96 0.60
CA LEU A 411 18.06 30.82 -0.30
C LEU A 411 17.75 31.30 -1.70
N ASP A 412 18.35 30.61 -2.68
CA ASP A 412 18.10 30.77 -4.11
C ASP A 412 17.18 29.66 -4.63
N ALA A 413 17.38 28.43 -4.17
CA ALA A 413 16.54 27.28 -4.50
C ALA A 413 16.47 26.31 -3.33
N LEU A 414 15.39 25.53 -3.33
CA LEU A 414 15.14 24.47 -2.34
C LEU A 414 14.37 23.34 -3.00
N ARG A 415 14.80 22.10 -2.71
CA ARG A 415 14.11 20.88 -3.08
C ARG A 415 14.05 19.94 -1.88
N LEU A 416 12.86 19.75 -1.33
CA LEU A 416 12.61 18.86 -0.20
C LEU A 416 12.00 17.55 -0.73
N GLU A 417 12.66 16.43 -0.48
CA GLU A 417 12.17 15.10 -0.79
C GLU A 417 11.91 14.33 0.51
N THR A 418 10.76 13.65 0.58
CA THR A 418 10.39 12.76 1.68
C THR A 418 10.09 11.38 1.13
N ASP A 419 10.89 10.41 1.48
CA ASP A 419 10.67 9.02 1.12
C ASP A 419 9.66 8.37 2.07
N VAL A 420 8.66 7.69 1.50
CA VAL A 420 7.61 6.99 2.25
C VAL A 420 7.44 5.56 1.76
N GLN A 421 6.92 4.70 2.61
CA GLN A 421 6.53 3.34 2.22
C GLN A 421 5.09 3.35 1.69
N VAL A 422 4.92 2.81 0.49
CA VAL A 422 3.63 2.59 -0.15
C VAL A 422 3.55 1.11 -0.52
N ALA A 423 2.49 0.41 -0.14
CA ALA A 423 2.30 -0.97 -0.57
C ALA A 423 1.95 -1.02 -2.07
N PRO A 424 2.77 -1.64 -2.94
CA PRO A 424 2.51 -1.65 -4.39
C PRO A 424 1.17 -2.29 -4.75
N GLU A 425 0.72 -3.27 -3.96
CA GLU A 425 -0.55 -3.96 -4.14
C GLU A 425 -1.78 -3.06 -3.89
N ALA A 426 -1.58 -1.94 -3.16
CA ALA A 426 -2.62 -0.94 -2.95
C ALA A 426 -2.80 -0.04 -4.19
N LEU A 427 -1.81 0.04 -5.08
CA LEU A 427 -1.86 0.92 -6.24
C LEU A 427 -2.81 0.40 -7.33
N PRO A 428 -3.55 1.30 -8.01
CA PRO A 428 -4.41 0.94 -9.13
C PRO A 428 -3.56 0.74 -10.40
N ALA A 429 -3.27 -0.52 -10.73
CA ALA A 429 -2.42 -0.89 -11.87
C ALA A 429 -3.15 -0.77 -13.21
N LEU A 430 -2.41 -0.35 -14.24
CA LEU A 430 -2.84 -0.42 -15.64
C LEU A 430 -2.76 -1.86 -16.16
N ARG A 431 -3.59 -2.17 -17.15
CA ARG A 431 -3.64 -3.42 -17.91
C ARG A 431 -3.40 -3.12 -19.39
N VAL A 432 -3.15 -4.13 -20.17
CA VAL A 432 -3.12 -3.99 -21.64
C VAL A 432 -4.49 -3.54 -22.17
N GLY A 433 -4.50 -2.67 -23.19
CA GLY A 433 -5.68 -2.06 -23.77
C GLY A 433 -6.16 -0.81 -23.00
N ASP A 434 -7.42 -0.48 -23.17
CA ASP A 434 -8.05 0.70 -22.58
C ASP A 434 -8.24 0.55 -21.07
N ASN A 435 -7.77 1.55 -20.34
CA ASN A 435 -7.92 1.66 -18.90
C ASN A 435 -8.75 2.90 -18.56
N GLU A 436 -9.91 2.69 -17.95
CA GLU A 436 -10.70 3.78 -17.38
C GLU A 436 -10.06 4.25 -16.08
N ILE A 437 -9.67 5.52 -16.05
CA ILE A 437 -9.10 6.17 -14.88
C ILE A 437 -10.08 7.21 -14.36
N ALA A 438 -10.42 7.13 -13.09
CA ALA A 438 -11.21 8.13 -12.40
C ALA A 438 -10.37 8.86 -11.36
N TYR A 439 -10.40 10.18 -11.41
CA TYR A 439 -9.80 11.09 -10.45
C TYR A 439 -10.85 11.77 -9.60
N SER A 440 -10.52 12.01 -8.33
CA SER A 440 -11.28 12.92 -7.44
C SER A 440 -10.38 13.53 -6.38
N ASP A 441 -10.76 14.71 -5.87
CA ASP A 441 -10.13 15.36 -4.71
C ASP A 441 -11.17 16.03 -3.80
N GLU A 442 -10.73 16.47 -2.61
CA GLU A 442 -11.56 17.15 -1.61
C GLU A 442 -11.26 18.64 -1.51
N SER A 443 -10.45 19.20 -2.40
CA SER A 443 -10.03 20.60 -2.38
C SER A 443 -11.21 21.55 -2.47
N ALA A 444 -11.17 22.63 -1.70
CA ALA A 444 -12.20 23.67 -1.71
C ALA A 444 -11.98 24.69 -2.85
N GLY A 445 -10.72 24.97 -3.23
CA GLY A 445 -10.34 25.99 -4.20
C GLY A 445 -10.22 25.48 -5.64
N ALA A 446 -9.79 26.42 -6.51
CA ALA A 446 -9.37 26.07 -7.88
C ALA A 446 -8.17 25.11 -7.82
N ARG A 447 -8.08 24.21 -8.77
CA ARG A 447 -7.00 23.22 -8.87
C ARG A 447 -6.41 23.19 -10.27
N ASP A 448 -5.16 22.82 -10.33
CA ASP A 448 -4.49 22.42 -11.56
C ASP A 448 -3.62 21.22 -11.19
N VAL A 449 -4.11 20.03 -11.52
CA VAL A 449 -3.47 18.77 -11.15
C VAL A 449 -2.97 18.10 -12.42
N ARG A 450 -1.74 17.62 -12.38
CA ARG A 450 -1.16 16.80 -13.42
C ARG A 450 -0.97 15.39 -12.89
N ILE A 451 -1.60 14.41 -13.57
CA ILE A 451 -1.41 12.99 -13.28
C ILE A 451 -0.57 12.37 -14.39
N THR A 452 0.49 11.69 -14.00
CA THR A 452 1.34 10.98 -14.95
C THR A 452 1.35 9.49 -14.59
N HIS A 453 0.91 8.66 -15.53
CA HIS A 453 1.08 7.21 -15.48
C HIS A 453 2.33 6.84 -16.26
N VAL A 454 3.17 5.99 -15.69
CA VAL A 454 4.40 5.51 -16.34
C VAL A 454 4.42 3.99 -16.30
N TRP A 455 4.68 3.37 -17.45
CA TRP A 455 4.73 1.92 -17.57
C TRP A 455 5.74 1.49 -18.64
N ARG A 456 6.04 0.20 -18.63
CA ARG A 456 6.77 -0.47 -19.69
C ARG A 456 5.80 -1.45 -20.38
N GLU A 457 5.60 -1.28 -21.67
CA GLU A 457 4.87 -2.25 -22.47
C GLU A 457 5.63 -3.56 -22.53
N ARG A 458 4.89 -4.64 -22.42
CA ARG A 458 5.43 -5.99 -22.56
C ARG A 458 4.94 -6.57 -23.90
N SER A 459 5.89 -6.87 -24.76
CA SER A 459 5.71 -7.59 -26.00
C SER A 459 6.36 -8.97 -25.87
N GLY A 460 5.75 -9.98 -26.44
CA GLY A 460 6.12 -11.39 -26.35
C GLY A 460 4.92 -12.21 -26.75
N GLY A 461 4.94 -13.52 -26.60
CA GLY A 461 3.76 -14.33 -26.84
C GLY A 461 2.54 -13.81 -26.07
N GLU A 462 1.35 -14.05 -26.56
CA GLU A 462 0.13 -13.67 -25.84
C GLU A 462 0.01 -14.43 -24.52
N PRO A 463 -0.59 -13.83 -23.46
CA PRO A 463 -0.88 -14.59 -22.25
C PRO A 463 -1.84 -15.75 -22.56
N PRO A 464 -1.85 -16.81 -21.73
CA PRO A 464 -2.74 -17.93 -21.95
C PRO A 464 -4.19 -17.48 -22.14
N GLN A 465 -4.89 -18.05 -23.12
CA GLN A 465 -6.32 -17.87 -23.24
C GLN A 465 -7.06 -18.59 -22.10
N ALA A 466 -8.35 -18.36 -21.96
CA ALA A 466 -9.17 -19.08 -20.99
C ALA A 466 -9.25 -20.56 -21.34
N PRO A 467 -9.00 -21.49 -20.42
CA PRO A 467 -9.26 -22.91 -20.65
C PRO A 467 -10.73 -23.16 -21.04
N THR A 468 -10.95 -24.13 -21.92
CA THR A 468 -12.28 -24.50 -22.45
C THR A 468 -12.56 -25.99 -22.26
N GLY A 469 -13.73 -26.46 -22.67
CA GLY A 469 -14.06 -27.88 -22.61
C GLY A 469 -14.09 -28.46 -21.21
N LEU A 470 -14.61 -27.69 -20.25
CA LEU A 470 -14.67 -28.07 -18.83
C LEU A 470 -15.62 -29.23 -18.61
N ALA A 471 -15.16 -30.25 -17.88
CA ALA A 471 -15.94 -31.41 -17.42
C ALA A 471 -15.58 -31.73 -15.95
N PRO A 472 -16.57 -32.07 -15.09
CA PRO A 472 -18.01 -32.07 -15.32
C PRO A 472 -18.60 -30.65 -15.44
N ALA A 473 -19.65 -30.48 -16.24
CA ALA A 473 -20.30 -29.20 -16.51
C ALA A 473 -21.83 -29.35 -16.55
N GLY A 474 -22.56 -28.20 -16.72
CA GLY A 474 -24.00 -28.19 -16.96
C GLY A 474 -24.85 -28.80 -15.83
N LYS A 475 -24.37 -28.83 -14.57
CA LYS A 475 -24.96 -29.53 -13.42
C LYS A 475 -24.99 -31.06 -13.57
N GLU A 476 -24.10 -31.62 -14.36
CA GLU A 476 -23.91 -33.07 -14.49
C GLU A 476 -23.83 -33.70 -13.10
N LYS A 477 -24.51 -34.84 -12.93
CA LYS A 477 -24.44 -35.61 -11.71
C LYS A 477 -23.17 -36.48 -11.76
N VAL A 478 -22.34 -36.37 -10.73
CA VAL A 478 -21.17 -37.22 -10.52
C VAL A 478 -21.44 -38.15 -9.34
N ASP A 479 -21.11 -39.44 -9.53
CA ASP A 479 -21.34 -40.47 -8.52
C ASP A 479 -20.13 -40.66 -7.58
N THR A 480 -19.33 -39.61 -7.43
CA THR A 480 -18.15 -39.61 -6.54
C THR A 480 -18.02 -38.27 -5.82
N PHE A 481 -17.40 -38.29 -4.62
CA PHE A 481 -17.01 -37.10 -3.86
C PHE A 481 -15.56 -36.64 -4.12
N ALA A 482 -14.90 -37.31 -5.09
CA ALA A 482 -13.57 -36.98 -5.56
C ALA A 482 -13.55 -36.92 -7.10
N PRO A 483 -14.38 -36.06 -7.74
CA PRO A 483 -14.42 -36.00 -9.19
C PRO A 483 -13.09 -35.48 -9.74
N VAL A 484 -12.79 -35.89 -10.96
CA VAL A 484 -11.72 -35.31 -11.76
C VAL A 484 -12.33 -34.12 -12.51
N LEU A 485 -11.76 -32.95 -12.31
CA LEU A 485 -12.06 -31.75 -13.09
C LEU A 485 -11.11 -31.72 -14.28
N GLU A 486 -11.65 -31.67 -15.48
CA GLU A 486 -10.89 -31.69 -16.74
C GLU A 486 -11.17 -30.46 -17.57
N TRP A 487 -10.19 -30.06 -18.36
CA TRP A 487 -10.32 -28.92 -19.28
C TRP A 487 -9.41 -29.13 -20.49
N ARG A 488 -9.65 -28.36 -21.53
CA ARG A 488 -8.75 -28.29 -22.67
C ARG A 488 -7.72 -27.21 -22.47
N GLN A 489 -6.46 -27.52 -22.81
CA GLN A 489 -5.40 -26.53 -22.83
C GLN A 489 -5.76 -25.39 -23.80
N PRO A 490 -5.51 -24.12 -23.43
CA PRO A 490 -5.67 -23.00 -24.34
C PRO A 490 -4.83 -23.16 -25.62
N GLU A 491 -5.38 -22.80 -26.77
CA GLU A 491 -4.67 -22.81 -28.05
C GLU A 491 -3.74 -21.58 -28.16
N GLY A 492 -2.68 -21.70 -28.97
CA GLY A 492 -1.83 -20.58 -29.42
C GLY A 492 -0.98 -19.91 -28.35
N THR A 493 -0.77 -20.56 -27.20
CA THR A 493 -0.05 -19.98 -26.07
C THR A 493 1.36 -20.53 -25.93
N ASP A 494 2.24 -19.71 -25.33
CA ASP A 494 3.52 -20.15 -24.78
C ASP A 494 3.30 -21.32 -23.79
N GLU A 495 4.38 -22.04 -23.49
CA GLU A 495 4.30 -23.19 -22.58
C GLU A 495 3.60 -22.85 -21.26
N ILE A 496 2.55 -23.58 -20.96
CA ILE A 496 1.85 -23.51 -19.69
C ILE A 496 2.77 -24.07 -18.59
N ALA A 497 2.92 -23.31 -17.52
CA ALA A 497 3.69 -23.72 -16.35
C ALA A 497 2.81 -24.34 -15.25
N ASP A 498 1.57 -23.85 -15.14
CA ASP A 498 0.69 -24.21 -14.03
C ASP A 498 -0.76 -23.84 -14.36
N TYR A 499 -1.68 -24.39 -13.59
CA TYR A 499 -3.07 -23.98 -13.57
C TYR A 499 -3.46 -23.53 -12.16
N GLN A 500 -4.39 -22.60 -12.07
CA GLN A 500 -5.04 -22.24 -10.82
C GLN A 500 -6.51 -22.62 -10.91
N ILE A 501 -6.98 -23.35 -9.90
CA ILE A 501 -8.38 -23.75 -9.77
C ILE A 501 -9.09 -22.98 -8.67
N LEU A 502 -10.42 -22.92 -8.76
CA LEU A 502 -11.31 -22.52 -7.70
C LEU A 502 -12.57 -23.35 -7.76
N VAL A 503 -12.86 -24.10 -6.69
CA VAL A 503 -14.13 -24.80 -6.49
C VAL A 503 -14.90 -24.13 -5.38
N SER A 504 -16.18 -23.85 -5.62
CA SER A 504 -17.02 -22.99 -4.78
C SER A 504 -18.40 -23.61 -4.53
N ARG A 505 -18.96 -23.31 -3.36
CA ARG A 505 -20.39 -23.51 -3.07
C ARG A 505 -21.26 -22.38 -3.63
N TYR A 506 -20.67 -21.27 -4.05
CA TYR A 506 -21.36 -20.08 -4.49
C TYR A 506 -21.43 -20.00 -6.02
N PRO A 507 -22.61 -19.71 -6.61
CA PRO A 507 -22.79 -19.66 -8.07
C PRO A 507 -21.88 -18.64 -8.78
N HIS A 508 -21.53 -17.56 -8.12
CA HIS A 508 -20.61 -16.53 -8.68
C HIS A 508 -19.15 -17.01 -8.73
N CYS A 509 -18.79 -18.11 -8.10
CA CYS A 509 -17.46 -18.73 -8.08
C CYS A 509 -16.30 -17.73 -7.84
N ARG A 510 -16.48 -16.84 -6.87
CA ARG A 510 -15.48 -15.82 -6.49
C ARG A 510 -14.80 -16.14 -5.16
N LEU A 511 -15.40 -17.00 -4.35
CA LEU A 511 -14.92 -17.43 -3.05
C LEU A 511 -14.77 -18.96 -3.05
N PRO A 512 -13.65 -19.49 -2.54
CA PRO A 512 -13.46 -20.93 -2.48
C PRO A 512 -14.34 -21.59 -1.42
N HIS A 513 -14.61 -22.88 -1.62
CA HIS A 513 -15.28 -23.68 -0.60
C HIS A 513 -14.38 -23.94 0.62
N CYS A 514 -13.10 -24.24 0.37
CA CYS A 514 -12.06 -24.39 1.38
C CYS A 514 -10.67 -24.25 0.73
N ALA A 515 -9.63 -24.18 1.54
CA ALA A 515 -8.25 -24.02 1.08
C ALA A 515 -7.77 -25.16 0.16
N ASN A 516 -8.24 -26.39 0.37
CA ASN A 516 -7.89 -27.55 -0.45
C ASN A 516 -8.38 -27.44 -1.91
N LEU A 517 -9.35 -26.58 -2.15
CA LEU A 517 -10.06 -26.45 -3.43
C LEU A 517 -9.79 -25.08 -4.10
N TYR A 518 -8.70 -24.43 -3.72
CA TYR A 518 -8.32 -23.12 -4.27
C TYR A 518 -6.80 -22.97 -4.35
N GLY A 519 -6.33 -22.52 -5.49
CA GLY A 519 -4.93 -22.14 -5.69
C GLY A 519 -4.28 -22.84 -6.88
N SER A 520 -2.95 -22.79 -6.90
CA SER A 520 -2.11 -23.46 -7.90
C SER A 520 -2.27 -24.97 -7.82
N THR A 521 -2.35 -25.64 -8.98
CA THR A 521 -2.32 -27.11 -9.06
C THR A 521 -0.90 -27.65 -8.91
N GLY A 522 0.12 -26.78 -9.05
CA GLY A 522 1.53 -27.16 -9.00
C GLY A 522 2.04 -27.91 -10.25
N GLN A 523 1.23 -28.00 -11.30
CA GLN A 523 1.56 -28.74 -12.51
C GLN A 523 0.79 -28.22 -13.74
N ALA A 524 1.33 -28.52 -14.91
CA ALA A 524 0.77 -28.12 -16.21
C ALA A 524 -0.24 -29.16 -16.80
N THR A 525 -0.75 -30.09 -16.00
CA THR A 525 -1.74 -31.09 -16.45
C THR A 525 -3.12 -30.46 -16.58
N THR A 526 -3.89 -30.92 -17.56
CA THR A 526 -5.24 -30.41 -17.86
C THR A 526 -6.34 -31.08 -17.05
N HIS A 527 -6.00 -31.57 -15.88
CA HIS A 527 -6.95 -32.16 -14.94
C HIS A 527 -6.53 -31.88 -13.50
N PHE A 528 -7.51 -31.93 -12.61
CA PHE A 528 -7.32 -31.85 -11.17
C PHE A 528 -8.30 -32.79 -10.47
N THR A 529 -7.79 -33.70 -9.69
CA THR A 529 -8.64 -34.55 -8.85
C THR A 529 -9.00 -33.82 -7.58
N VAL A 530 -10.28 -33.56 -7.36
CA VAL A 530 -10.77 -33.04 -6.09
C VAL A 530 -10.41 -34.03 -4.99
N THR A 531 -9.65 -33.57 -4.00
CA THR A 531 -9.30 -34.44 -2.88
C THR A 531 -10.56 -34.88 -2.14
N GLY A 532 -10.65 -36.16 -1.81
CA GLY A 532 -11.81 -36.75 -1.15
C GLY A 532 -12.12 -36.12 0.21
N GLY A 533 -13.40 -36.11 0.56
CA GLY A 533 -13.85 -35.67 1.87
C GLY A 533 -14.16 -34.15 1.99
N TRP A 534 -14.15 -33.37 0.91
CA TRP A 534 -14.54 -31.97 0.93
C TRP A 534 -15.91 -31.69 0.31
N LEU A 535 -16.33 -32.51 -0.63
CA LEU A 535 -17.67 -32.40 -1.23
C LEU A 535 -18.69 -33.21 -0.43
N ILE A 536 -19.91 -32.70 -0.37
CA ILE A 536 -21.01 -33.36 0.35
C ILE A 536 -22.16 -33.70 -0.59
N PRO A 537 -22.93 -34.76 -0.30
CA PRO A 537 -23.96 -35.28 -1.21
C PRO A 537 -25.10 -34.25 -1.43
N GLY A 538 -25.68 -34.33 -2.62
CA GLY A 538 -26.86 -33.55 -2.99
C GLY A 538 -26.62 -32.06 -3.21
N LYS A 539 -25.39 -31.59 -3.24
CA LYS A 539 -25.05 -30.17 -3.47
C LYS A 539 -24.63 -29.90 -4.90
N THR A 540 -24.86 -28.68 -5.34
CA THR A 540 -24.32 -28.16 -6.60
C THR A 540 -23.03 -27.41 -6.31
N TRP A 541 -22.01 -27.73 -7.06
CA TRP A 541 -20.68 -27.15 -6.98
C TRP A 541 -20.38 -26.36 -8.24
N PHE A 542 -19.66 -25.24 -8.08
CA PHE A 542 -19.25 -24.35 -9.16
C PHE A 542 -17.75 -24.32 -9.21
N TRP A 543 -17.17 -24.35 -10.39
CA TRP A 543 -15.73 -24.31 -10.51
C TRP A 543 -15.27 -23.59 -11.76
N LYS A 544 -14.05 -23.13 -11.73
CA LYS A 544 -13.35 -22.49 -12.84
C LYS A 544 -11.86 -22.71 -12.73
N VAL A 545 -11.16 -22.54 -13.84
CA VAL A 545 -9.71 -22.72 -13.95
C VAL A 545 -9.12 -21.63 -14.82
N ARG A 546 -7.87 -21.26 -14.57
CA ARG A 546 -7.07 -20.41 -15.45
C ARG A 546 -5.67 -20.94 -15.58
N ALA A 547 -5.04 -20.68 -16.73
CA ALA A 547 -3.67 -21.09 -17.00
C ALA A 547 -2.67 -19.99 -16.57
N LYS A 548 -1.49 -20.42 -16.19
CA LYS A 548 -0.31 -19.60 -15.95
C LYS A 548 0.81 -20.05 -16.86
N ASP A 549 1.41 -19.12 -17.59
CA ASP A 549 2.55 -19.43 -18.46
C ASP A 549 3.89 -19.44 -17.71
N LYS A 550 4.95 -19.84 -18.40
CA LYS A 550 6.33 -19.82 -17.89
C LYS A 550 6.86 -18.42 -17.58
N SER A 551 6.28 -17.37 -18.17
CA SER A 551 6.60 -15.98 -17.87
C SER A 551 5.98 -15.51 -16.54
N GLY A 552 5.09 -16.31 -15.94
CA GLY A 552 4.42 -16.03 -14.70
C GLY A 552 3.09 -15.28 -14.86
N ASP A 553 2.64 -15.01 -16.08
CA ASP A 553 1.38 -14.34 -16.35
C ASP A 553 0.20 -15.31 -16.31
N PHE A 554 -0.88 -14.89 -15.67
CA PHE A 554 -2.14 -15.59 -15.70
C PHE A 554 -3.01 -15.14 -16.86
N GLY A 555 -3.60 -16.10 -17.55
CA GLY A 555 -4.70 -15.87 -18.45
C GLY A 555 -6.02 -15.57 -17.72
N PRO A 556 -7.08 -15.24 -18.47
CA PRO A 556 -8.41 -15.08 -17.90
C PRO A 556 -8.93 -16.42 -17.33
N TRP A 557 -9.85 -16.30 -16.36
CA TRP A 557 -10.58 -17.46 -15.89
C TRP A 557 -11.47 -18.03 -16.99
N SER A 558 -11.62 -19.35 -17.01
CA SER A 558 -12.63 -20.05 -17.80
C SER A 558 -14.04 -19.56 -17.45
N GLN A 559 -15.01 -19.94 -18.26
CA GLN A 559 -16.41 -19.88 -17.85
C GLN A 559 -16.60 -20.73 -16.58
N ILE A 560 -17.64 -20.39 -15.80
CA ILE A 560 -17.99 -21.16 -14.60
C ILE A 560 -18.69 -22.43 -15.04
N ALA A 561 -18.12 -23.58 -14.69
CA ALA A 561 -18.76 -24.87 -14.83
C ALA A 561 -19.45 -25.28 -13.51
N SER A 562 -20.36 -26.24 -13.58
CA SER A 562 -21.05 -26.74 -12.40
C SER A 562 -21.38 -28.22 -12.52
N PHE A 563 -21.36 -28.93 -11.37
CA PHE A 563 -21.77 -30.31 -11.24
C PHE A 563 -22.53 -30.54 -9.94
N ARG A 564 -23.15 -31.70 -9.80
CA ARG A 564 -23.89 -32.09 -8.59
C ARG A 564 -23.35 -33.42 -8.08
N THR A 565 -23.06 -33.50 -6.77
CA THR A 565 -22.71 -34.71 -6.06
C THR A 565 -23.93 -35.45 -5.54
#